data_43a8def34682c3f5a26376c549c2cc29
#
_entry.id   43a8def34682c3f5a26376c549c2cc29
#
_cell.length_a   1.000
_cell.length_b   1.000
_cell.length_c   1.000
_cell.angle_alpha   90.00
_cell.angle_beta   90.00
_cell.angle_gamma   90.00
#
_symmetry.space_group_name_H-M   'P 1'
#
loop_
_entity.id
_entity.type
_entity.pdbx_description
1 polymer ?
#
loop_
_entity_poly.entity_id
_entity_poly.type
_entity_poly.pdbx_seq_one_letter_code
_entity_poly.pdbx_strand_id
1 'polypeptide(L)'
;MNRERLTVAGVAVFAVAVLATGGAAGADVVTLTVSVTDQDDQPVGGVDVVATWEDSGETQTATGTTASNGRVFLDVPESATVELDVEDDTYIRNRPLTVDEASESEVDLAVSRSGTASVSVVDTRDRPQADARVRIRERGLTVDHGQTDDSGVYASNRVERGTYTLRVVKPGFFETRQEVTIDGEANATVEIERGEVELTVRVLDDHFDPPEEIETSTVSLDSSVYSAQVTATDGRASLNVPVNVGYTAEVVKDGYDPTPERISVREQDMTVNVTAQRTASLTLTSANERVIVGERTRVTVRNAYDEPVAGATIEVDGDAVGETDDRGELVVTIDAPGDRTIIATDGDVSSDPVTVEGVSEDTPDADADVDETDDGAPGFGIIAAAIALIAAAAAAVRRGGHRP
;
A
#
# COMPACT_ATOMS: atom_id res chain seq x y z
N MET A 1 -17.56 20.68 29.27
CA MET A 1 -18.48 19.77 29.97
C MET A 1 -19.83 19.90 29.27
N ASN A 2 -20.04 19.14 28.22
CA ASN A 2 -21.35 18.88 27.60
C ASN A 2 -21.26 17.52 26.98
N ARG A 3 -21.90 16.55 27.62
CA ARG A 3 -22.10 15.21 27.09
C ARG A 3 -23.27 15.30 26.11
N GLU A 4 -22.98 15.29 24.83
CA GLU A 4 -24.01 15.00 23.83
C GLU A 4 -24.23 13.48 23.81
N ARG A 5 -25.38 13.11 24.34
CA ARG A 5 -25.91 11.74 24.18
C ARG A 5 -26.38 11.61 22.73
N LEU A 6 -25.68 10.79 21.95
CA LEU A 6 -26.19 10.32 20.67
C LEU A 6 -27.40 9.43 20.96
N THR A 7 -28.56 9.99 20.77
CA THR A 7 -29.84 9.26 20.77
C THR A 7 -29.90 8.53 19.42
N VAL A 8 -29.77 7.22 19.46
CA VAL A 8 -30.10 6.38 18.31
C VAL A 8 -31.59 6.54 18.07
N ALA A 9 -31.95 7.26 17.02
CA ALA A 9 -33.32 7.39 16.59
C ALA A 9 -33.75 6.03 16.01
N GLY A 10 -34.60 5.33 16.74
CA GLY A 10 -35.35 4.20 16.23
C GLY A 10 -36.17 4.68 15.02
N VAL A 11 -35.90 4.10 13.86
CA VAL A 11 -36.74 4.29 12.67
C VAL A 11 -38.04 3.51 12.93
N ALA A 12 -39.07 4.24 13.34
CA ALA A 12 -40.42 3.71 13.33
C ALA A 12 -40.86 3.60 11.87
N VAL A 13 -40.88 2.39 11.35
CA VAL A 13 -41.47 2.09 10.03
C VAL A 13 -42.99 2.15 10.19
N PHE A 14 -43.59 3.23 9.72
CA PHE A 14 -45.06 3.30 9.52
C PHE A 14 -45.44 2.44 8.33
N ALA A 15 -46.16 1.38 8.58
CA ALA A 15 -46.83 0.61 7.54
C ALA A 15 -47.87 1.53 6.82
N VAL A 16 -47.50 2.06 5.68
CA VAL A 16 -48.44 2.70 4.78
C VAL A 16 -48.93 1.64 3.79
N ALA A 17 -50.11 1.14 4.01
CA ALA A 17 -50.85 0.38 2.99
C ALA A 17 -51.21 1.33 1.85
N VAL A 18 -50.42 1.35 0.80
CA VAL A 18 -50.75 2.04 -0.44
C VAL A 18 -51.57 1.09 -1.34
N LEU A 19 -52.85 1.28 -1.36
CA LEU A 19 -53.69 0.74 -2.43
C LEU A 19 -53.39 1.51 -3.73
N ALA A 20 -52.42 1.04 -4.49
CA ALA A 20 -52.18 1.54 -5.85
C ALA A 20 -53.04 0.78 -6.85
N THR A 21 -54.15 1.41 -7.26
CA THR A 21 -54.86 1.01 -8.46
C THR A 21 -54.18 1.60 -9.70
N GLY A 22 -53.33 0.85 -10.33
CA GLY A 22 -52.69 1.22 -11.61
C GLY A 22 -52.09 -0.02 -12.23
N GLY A 23 -52.66 -0.56 -13.29
CA GLY A 23 -52.25 -1.80 -13.95
C GLY A 23 -50.83 -1.73 -14.51
N ALA A 24 -49.92 -2.34 -13.77
CA ALA A 24 -48.73 -2.98 -14.29
C ALA A 24 -49.02 -4.48 -14.21
N ALA A 25 -48.49 -5.30 -15.10
CA ALA A 25 -48.53 -6.76 -14.97
C ALA A 25 -47.86 -7.10 -13.67
N GLY A 26 -48.65 -7.29 -12.61
CA GLY A 26 -48.14 -7.66 -11.30
C GLY A 26 -47.53 -9.05 -11.42
N ALA A 27 -46.40 -9.25 -10.83
CA ALA A 27 -45.89 -10.60 -10.58
C ALA A 27 -47.00 -11.40 -9.88
N ASP A 28 -47.24 -12.64 -10.30
CA ASP A 28 -48.20 -13.51 -9.62
C ASP A 28 -47.76 -13.60 -8.14
N VAL A 29 -48.74 -13.52 -7.24
CA VAL A 29 -48.52 -13.54 -5.80
C VAL A 29 -48.85 -14.93 -5.27
N VAL A 30 -47.98 -15.49 -4.46
CA VAL A 30 -48.19 -16.78 -3.79
C VAL A 30 -48.17 -16.60 -2.26
N THR A 31 -48.93 -17.43 -1.58
CA THR A 31 -48.96 -17.41 -0.12
C THR A 31 -48.01 -18.46 0.47
N LEU A 32 -46.93 -18.02 1.12
CA LEU A 32 -46.08 -18.89 1.95
C LEU A 32 -46.77 -19.20 3.25
N THR A 33 -46.80 -20.47 3.63
CA THR A 33 -47.19 -20.91 4.98
C THR A 33 -45.91 -21.08 5.81
N VAL A 34 -45.65 -20.16 6.72
CA VAL A 34 -44.45 -20.24 7.58
C VAL A 34 -44.82 -20.84 8.92
N SER A 35 -44.15 -21.94 9.31
CA SER A 35 -44.26 -22.61 10.60
C SER A 35 -43.08 -22.26 11.47
N VAL A 36 -43.30 -21.48 12.51
CA VAL A 36 -42.23 -21.02 13.44
C VAL A 36 -42.16 -21.99 14.63
N THR A 37 -40.96 -22.55 14.84
CA THR A 37 -40.68 -23.44 15.97
C THR A 37 -39.47 -23.00 16.76
N ASP A 38 -39.44 -23.27 18.07
CA ASP A 38 -38.27 -23.03 18.92
C ASP A 38 -37.25 -24.19 18.84
N GLN A 39 -36.19 -24.10 19.66
CA GLN A 39 -35.10 -25.09 19.72
C GLN A 39 -35.57 -26.47 20.24
N ASP A 40 -36.74 -26.57 20.85
CA ASP A 40 -37.36 -27.81 21.36
C ASP A 40 -38.48 -28.30 20.41
N ASP A 41 -38.51 -27.82 19.16
CA ASP A 41 -39.52 -28.09 18.14
C ASP A 41 -40.95 -27.70 18.57
N GLN A 42 -41.09 -26.76 19.53
CA GLN A 42 -42.40 -26.28 19.95
C GLN A 42 -42.84 -25.11 19.08
N PRO A 43 -44.13 -25.08 18.71
CA PRO A 43 -44.66 -23.97 17.91
C PRO A 43 -44.64 -22.66 18.72
N VAL A 44 -44.15 -21.58 18.04
CA VAL A 44 -44.03 -20.25 18.64
C VAL A 44 -45.13 -19.34 18.09
N GLY A 45 -46.10 -18.99 18.95
CA GLY A 45 -47.20 -18.09 18.59
C GLY A 45 -46.97 -16.65 19.08
N GLY A 46 -47.49 -15.68 18.36
CA GLY A 46 -47.43 -14.26 18.71
C GLY A 46 -46.14 -13.55 18.29
N VAL A 47 -45.33 -14.17 17.42
CA VAL A 47 -44.11 -13.61 16.87
C VAL A 47 -44.36 -13.01 15.48
N ASP A 48 -43.83 -11.85 15.24
CA ASP A 48 -43.89 -11.21 13.91
C ASP A 48 -42.82 -11.79 12.99
N VAL A 49 -43.26 -12.36 11.86
CA VAL A 49 -42.38 -12.87 10.80
C VAL A 49 -42.37 -11.86 9.68
N VAL A 50 -41.16 -11.47 9.25
CA VAL A 50 -40.91 -10.53 8.18
C VAL A 50 -40.33 -11.28 6.99
N ALA A 51 -41.00 -11.18 5.85
CA ALA A 51 -40.51 -11.63 4.56
C ALA A 51 -39.98 -10.40 3.79
N THR A 52 -38.76 -10.48 3.30
CA THR A 52 -38.11 -9.40 2.55
C THR A 52 -37.64 -9.91 1.19
N TRP A 53 -37.90 -9.15 0.12
CA TRP A 53 -37.43 -9.45 -1.23
C TRP A 53 -37.08 -8.19 -2.00
N GLU A 54 -36.32 -8.32 -3.09
CA GLU A 54 -36.01 -7.24 -4.00
C GLU A 54 -36.98 -7.24 -5.17
N ASP A 55 -37.62 -6.09 -5.46
CA ASP A 55 -38.41 -5.86 -6.63
C ASP A 55 -37.93 -4.60 -7.36
N SER A 56 -37.47 -4.77 -8.59
CA SER A 56 -36.97 -3.68 -9.44
C SER A 56 -35.90 -2.79 -8.81
N GLY A 57 -35.08 -3.37 -7.88
CA GLY A 57 -34.01 -2.68 -7.13
C GLY A 57 -34.50 -1.94 -5.88
N GLU A 58 -35.74 -2.18 -5.46
CA GLU A 58 -36.30 -1.70 -4.19
C GLU A 58 -36.60 -2.88 -3.29
N THR A 59 -36.25 -2.76 -2.01
CA THR A 59 -36.56 -3.75 -0.99
C THR A 59 -38.03 -3.66 -0.60
N GLN A 60 -38.76 -4.75 -0.75
CA GLN A 60 -40.15 -4.91 -0.34
C GLN A 60 -40.27 -5.83 0.87
N THR A 61 -41.33 -5.65 1.65
CA THR A 61 -41.55 -6.47 2.86
C THR A 61 -43.00 -6.86 3.02
N ALA A 62 -43.25 -8.06 3.55
CA ALA A 62 -44.53 -8.51 4.07
C ALA A 62 -44.35 -8.99 5.51
N THR A 63 -45.21 -8.58 6.42
CA THR A 63 -45.15 -8.98 7.84
C THR A 63 -46.46 -9.63 8.28
N GLY A 64 -46.35 -10.66 9.10
CA GLY A 64 -47.48 -11.31 9.68
C GLY A 64 -47.16 -11.92 11.05
N THR A 65 -48.13 -11.93 11.96
CA THR A 65 -47.97 -12.48 13.31
C THR A 65 -48.40 -13.95 13.37
N THR A 66 -47.57 -14.80 13.96
CA THR A 66 -47.89 -16.24 14.11
C THR A 66 -49.10 -16.48 15.01
N ALA A 67 -49.98 -17.37 14.60
CA ALA A 67 -51.06 -17.89 15.45
C ALA A 67 -50.52 -18.77 16.55
N SER A 68 -51.37 -19.17 17.51
CA SER A 68 -50.97 -20.01 18.64
C SER A 68 -50.40 -21.38 18.28
N ASN A 69 -50.58 -21.84 17.05
CA ASN A 69 -50.00 -23.05 16.47
C ASN A 69 -48.66 -22.79 15.75
N GLY A 70 -48.08 -21.60 15.90
CA GLY A 70 -46.83 -21.22 15.28
C GLY A 70 -46.90 -20.89 13.78
N ARG A 71 -48.11 -20.83 13.18
CA ARG A 71 -48.23 -20.60 11.73
C ARG A 71 -48.60 -19.17 11.37
N VAL A 72 -48.05 -18.69 10.29
CA VAL A 72 -48.37 -17.41 9.65
C VAL A 72 -48.41 -17.56 8.13
N PHE A 73 -49.25 -16.77 7.48
CA PHE A 73 -49.36 -16.71 6.03
C PHE A 73 -48.80 -15.39 5.53
N LEU A 74 -47.91 -15.44 4.55
CA LEU A 74 -47.24 -14.28 3.97
C LEU A 74 -47.40 -14.30 2.45
N ASP A 75 -47.94 -13.24 1.90
CA ASP A 75 -48.08 -13.06 0.46
C ASP A 75 -46.80 -12.44 -0.13
N VAL A 76 -46.16 -13.16 -1.04
CA VAL A 76 -44.93 -12.78 -1.69
C VAL A 76 -45.01 -13.01 -3.21
N PRO A 77 -44.18 -12.37 -4.03
CA PRO A 77 -44.18 -12.64 -5.46
C PRO A 77 -43.76 -14.09 -5.77
N GLU A 78 -44.44 -14.73 -6.71
CA GLU A 78 -44.10 -16.07 -7.20
C GLU A 78 -42.70 -16.08 -7.80
N SER A 79 -41.90 -17.12 -7.49
CA SER A 79 -40.52 -17.31 -7.93
C SER A 79 -39.53 -16.27 -7.44
N ALA A 80 -39.92 -15.40 -6.50
CA ALA A 80 -38.97 -14.47 -5.86
C ALA A 80 -38.06 -15.21 -4.89
N THR A 81 -36.82 -14.71 -4.72
CA THR A 81 -35.97 -15.07 -3.58
C THR A 81 -36.39 -14.21 -2.39
N VAL A 82 -36.84 -14.88 -1.32
CA VAL A 82 -37.39 -14.23 -0.13
C VAL A 82 -36.52 -14.55 1.07
N GLU A 83 -36.15 -13.54 1.86
CA GLU A 83 -35.52 -13.72 3.16
C GLU A 83 -36.56 -13.62 4.26
N LEU A 84 -36.63 -14.67 5.12
CA LEU A 84 -37.51 -14.75 6.28
C LEU A 84 -36.75 -14.52 7.56
N ASP A 85 -37.19 -13.55 8.35
CA ASP A 85 -36.66 -13.25 9.68
C ASP A 85 -37.80 -13.03 10.69
N VAL A 86 -37.46 -12.87 11.98
CA VAL A 86 -38.43 -12.62 13.06
C VAL A 86 -38.11 -11.30 13.77
N GLU A 87 -39.14 -10.53 14.05
CA GLU A 87 -39.08 -9.33 14.89
C GLU A 87 -39.82 -9.60 16.20
N ASP A 88 -39.09 -9.96 17.25
CA ASP A 88 -39.62 -10.30 18.57
C ASP A 88 -38.64 -9.98 19.70
N ASP A 89 -39.14 -9.63 20.88
CA ASP A 89 -38.31 -9.31 22.05
C ASP A 89 -37.61 -10.52 22.66
N THR A 90 -38.17 -11.70 22.50
CA THR A 90 -37.72 -12.97 23.11
C THR A 90 -36.97 -13.85 22.12
N TYR A 91 -37.48 -13.97 20.92
CA TYR A 91 -36.96 -14.82 19.85
C TYR A 91 -36.18 -14.06 18.84
N ILE A 92 -35.19 -14.73 18.26
CA ILE A 92 -34.29 -14.15 17.25
C ILE A 92 -33.73 -15.22 16.31
N ARG A 93 -33.28 -14.81 15.17
CA ARG A 93 -32.40 -15.60 14.30
C ARG A 93 -31.08 -14.87 14.13
N ASN A 94 -29.96 -15.59 14.13
CA ASN A 94 -28.66 -15.05 13.81
C ASN A 94 -28.55 -14.67 12.33
N ARG A 95 -29.41 -15.23 11.49
CA ARG A 95 -29.50 -14.99 10.05
C ARG A 95 -30.90 -15.23 9.53
N PRO A 96 -31.35 -14.44 8.57
CA PRO A 96 -32.56 -14.74 7.82
C PRO A 96 -32.49 -16.11 7.15
N LEU A 97 -33.64 -16.75 6.95
CA LEU A 97 -33.77 -17.96 6.13
C LEU A 97 -34.08 -17.53 4.70
N THR A 98 -33.24 -17.93 3.77
CA THR A 98 -33.49 -17.68 2.35
C THR A 98 -34.39 -18.78 1.78
N VAL A 99 -35.46 -18.37 1.12
CA VAL A 99 -36.37 -19.23 0.34
C VAL A 99 -36.15 -18.85 -1.12
N ASP A 100 -35.49 -19.73 -1.86
CA ASP A 100 -35.32 -19.55 -3.31
C ASP A 100 -36.60 -19.99 -4.04
N GLU A 101 -36.99 -19.24 -5.06
CA GLU A 101 -38.16 -19.55 -5.90
C GLU A 101 -39.45 -19.76 -5.08
N ALA A 102 -39.88 -18.68 -4.40
CA ALA A 102 -41.13 -18.71 -3.61
C ALA A 102 -42.29 -19.29 -4.36
N SER A 103 -43.01 -20.24 -3.76
CA SER A 103 -44.19 -20.93 -4.29
C SER A 103 -45.17 -21.21 -3.16
N GLU A 104 -46.38 -21.62 -3.46
CA GLU A 104 -47.31 -22.13 -2.42
C GLU A 104 -46.68 -23.33 -1.75
N SER A 105 -46.04 -23.13 -0.60
CA SER A 105 -45.31 -24.14 0.14
C SER A 105 -45.37 -23.87 1.65
N GLU A 106 -45.12 -24.90 2.44
CA GLU A 106 -44.84 -24.77 3.87
C GLU A 106 -43.34 -24.62 4.10
N VAL A 107 -42.94 -23.62 4.87
CA VAL A 107 -41.55 -23.31 5.22
C VAL A 107 -41.41 -23.38 6.75
N ASP A 108 -40.48 -24.22 7.21
CA ASP A 108 -40.14 -24.32 8.63
C ASP A 108 -39.09 -23.25 8.97
N LEU A 109 -39.45 -22.35 9.90
CA LEU A 109 -38.61 -21.29 10.41
C LEU A 109 -38.26 -21.55 11.87
N ALA A 110 -37.07 -22.14 12.10
CA ALA A 110 -36.57 -22.36 13.46
C ALA A 110 -36.07 -21.04 14.06
N VAL A 111 -36.49 -20.73 15.28
CA VAL A 111 -36.05 -19.57 16.03
C VAL A 111 -35.43 -19.99 17.38
N SER A 112 -34.59 -19.13 17.95
CA SER A 112 -34.05 -19.32 19.27
C SER A 112 -34.42 -18.17 20.20
N ARG A 113 -34.50 -18.46 21.50
CA ARG A 113 -34.52 -17.37 22.47
C ARG A 113 -33.24 -16.59 22.37
N SER A 114 -33.35 -15.27 22.51
CA SER A 114 -32.19 -14.39 22.47
C SER A 114 -31.32 -14.46 23.72
N GLY A 115 -30.05 -14.20 23.56
CA GLY A 115 -29.11 -13.95 24.64
C GLY A 115 -28.10 -12.86 24.25
N THR A 116 -27.34 -12.41 25.22
CA THR A 116 -26.27 -11.42 25.06
C THR A 116 -25.02 -11.91 25.78
N ALA A 117 -23.86 -11.39 25.34
CA ALA A 117 -22.59 -11.65 26.00
C ALA A 117 -21.89 -10.34 26.38
N SER A 118 -21.36 -10.28 27.59
CA SER A 118 -20.40 -9.28 28.04
C SER A 118 -19.01 -9.92 28.06
N VAL A 119 -18.13 -9.44 27.17
CA VAL A 119 -16.79 -10.01 27.00
C VAL A 119 -15.75 -9.02 27.52
N SER A 120 -15.09 -9.39 28.62
CA SER A 120 -13.98 -8.63 29.20
C SER A 120 -12.67 -9.15 28.61
N VAL A 121 -11.87 -8.28 27.98
CA VAL A 121 -10.56 -8.61 27.42
C VAL A 121 -9.48 -8.04 28.32
N VAL A 122 -8.58 -8.90 28.78
CA VAL A 122 -7.47 -8.53 29.66
C VAL A 122 -6.14 -9.05 29.10
N ASP A 123 -5.03 -8.44 29.54
CA ASP A 123 -3.71 -9.00 29.26
C ASP A 123 -3.29 -10.01 30.37
N THR A 124 -2.14 -10.64 30.24
CA THR A 124 -1.56 -11.60 31.19
C THR A 124 -1.27 -11.02 32.58
N ARG A 125 -1.53 -9.74 32.82
CA ARG A 125 -1.43 -9.03 34.11
C ARG A 125 -2.77 -8.50 34.58
N ASP A 126 -3.87 -9.06 34.08
CA ASP A 126 -5.26 -8.65 34.37
C ASP A 126 -5.57 -7.18 34.04
N ARG A 127 -4.81 -6.53 33.14
CA ARG A 127 -5.10 -5.15 32.74
C ARG A 127 -6.10 -5.14 31.59
N PRO A 128 -7.18 -4.34 31.72
CA PRO A 128 -8.17 -4.21 30.66
C PRO A 128 -7.55 -3.75 29.32
N GLN A 129 -8.06 -4.31 28.24
CA GLN A 129 -7.58 -4.02 26.90
C GLN A 129 -8.68 -3.37 26.07
N ALA A 130 -8.61 -2.02 25.92
CA ALA A 130 -9.46 -1.26 25.01
C ALA A 130 -9.15 -1.58 23.54
N ASP A 131 -10.08 -1.26 22.64
CA ASP A 131 -9.93 -1.40 21.18
C ASP A 131 -9.59 -2.82 20.70
N ALA A 132 -9.81 -3.84 21.54
CA ALA A 132 -9.68 -5.23 21.12
C ALA A 132 -10.89 -5.60 20.27
N ARG A 133 -10.64 -6.11 19.07
CA ARG A 133 -11.70 -6.55 18.16
C ARG A 133 -12.21 -7.92 18.59
N VAL A 134 -13.47 -7.98 18.98
CA VAL A 134 -14.17 -9.21 19.38
C VAL A 134 -15.10 -9.62 18.25
N ARG A 135 -15.11 -10.92 17.93
CA ARG A 135 -16.08 -11.53 17.01
C ARG A 135 -16.69 -12.75 17.68
N ILE A 136 -18.01 -12.80 17.69
CA ILE A 136 -18.80 -13.97 18.12
C ILE A 136 -19.09 -14.79 16.87
N ARG A 137 -18.66 -16.04 16.86
CA ARG A 137 -18.73 -16.89 15.67
C ARG A 137 -19.47 -18.20 15.97
N GLU A 138 -20.34 -18.55 15.05
CA GLU A 138 -21.01 -19.86 15.02
C GLU A 138 -20.60 -20.62 13.77
N ARG A 139 -20.12 -21.87 13.91
CA ARG A 139 -19.69 -22.73 12.79
C ARG A 139 -18.77 -22.01 11.76
N GLY A 140 -17.90 -21.13 12.27
CA GLY A 140 -16.97 -20.39 11.44
C GLY A 140 -17.50 -19.08 10.86
N LEU A 141 -18.77 -18.77 10.99
CA LEU A 141 -19.39 -17.52 10.50
C LEU A 141 -19.54 -16.52 11.66
N THR A 142 -19.34 -15.23 11.37
CA THR A 142 -19.52 -14.17 12.37
C THR A 142 -20.99 -13.83 12.49
N VAL A 143 -21.53 -13.91 13.70
CA VAL A 143 -22.91 -13.56 14.03
C VAL A 143 -23.00 -12.19 14.69
N ASP A 144 -21.95 -11.80 15.44
CA ASP A 144 -21.84 -10.48 16.02
C ASP A 144 -20.38 -10.05 16.18
N HIS A 145 -20.10 -8.75 16.19
CA HIS A 145 -18.75 -8.22 16.31
C HIS A 145 -18.72 -6.78 16.80
N GLY A 146 -17.61 -6.42 17.43
CA GLY A 146 -17.34 -5.04 17.85
C GLY A 146 -15.94 -4.89 18.42
N GLN A 147 -15.75 -3.83 19.18
CA GLN A 147 -14.51 -3.52 19.89
C GLN A 147 -14.80 -3.33 21.36
N THR A 148 -13.83 -3.67 22.21
CA THR A 148 -13.89 -3.34 23.63
C THR A 148 -13.78 -1.84 23.85
N ASP A 149 -14.49 -1.34 24.84
CA ASP A 149 -14.42 0.03 25.31
C ASP A 149 -13.14 0.30 26.16
N ASP A 150 -13.04 1.51 26.75
CA ASP A 150 -11.91 1.92 27.60
C ASP A 150 -11.75 1.05 28.86
N SER A 151 -12.80 0.35 29.29
CA SER A 151 -12.77 -0.60 30.40
C SER A 151 -12.40 -2.03 29.95
N GLY A 152 -12.12 -2.23 28.66
CA GLY A 152 -11.80 -3.52 28.08
C GLY A 152 -13.01 -4.43 27.91
N VAL A 153 -14.23 -3.89 27.88
CA VAL A 153 -15.46 -4.67 27.79
C VAL A 153 -16.14 -4.47 26.44
N TYR A 154 -16.57 -5.56 25.83
CA TYR A 154 -17.45 -5.57 24.67
C TYR A 154 -18.80 -6.16 25.07
N ALA A 155 -19.89 -5.43 24.86
CA ALA A 155 -21.25 -5.90 25.01
C ALA A 155 -21.82 -6.28 23.63
N SER A 156 -22.23 -7.53 23.48
CA SER A 156 -22.80 -8.02 22.22
C SER A 156 -24.20 -7.48 21.97
N ASN A 157 -24.60 -7.47 20.72
CA ASN A 157 -25.99 -7.46 20.35
C ASN A 157 -26.66 -8.79 20.79
N ARG A 158 -27.99 -8.85 20.62
CA ARG A 158 -28.75 -10.11 20.84
C ARG A 158 -28.34 -11.11 19.78
N VAL A 159 -28.11 -12.34 20.22
CA VAL A 159 -27.84 -13.51 19.36
C VAL A 159 -28.68 -14.67 19.80
N GLU A 160 -28.85 -15.72 19.01
CA GLU A 160 -29.49 -16.95 19.41
C GLU A 160 -28.80 -17.54 20.65
N ARG A 161 -29.52 -18.23 21.51
CA ARG A 161 -28.89 -19.03 22.58
C ARG A 161 -28.13 -20.19 21.96
N GLY A 162 -26.90 -20.41 22.41
CA GLY A 162 -26.07 -21.46 21.85
C GLY A 162 -24.61 -21.36 22.30
N THR A 163 -23.79 -22.23 21.73
CA THR A 163 -22.34 -22.23 21.96
C THR A 163 -21.61 -21.58 20.78
N TYR A 164 -20.78 -20.64 21.11
CA TYR A 164 -20.06 -19.78 20.15
C TYR A 164 -18.56 -19.83 20.39
N THR A 165 -17.80 -19.51 19.36
CA THR A 165 -16.37 -19.21 19.47
C THR A 165 -16.17 -17.70 19.49
N LEU A 166 -15.67 -17.17 20.60
CA LEU A 166 -15.12 -15.82 20.68
C LEU A 166 -13.76 -15.82 19.97
N ARG A 167 -13.56 -14.85 19.10
CA ARG A 167 -12.28 -14.57 18.45
C ARG A 167 -11.88 -13.15 18.79
N VAL A 168 -10.77 -13.00 19.51
CA VAL A 168 -10.25 -11.68 19.93
C VAL A 168 -8.94 -11.41 19.24
N VAL A 169 -8.82 -10.24 18.60
CA VAL A 169 -7.64 -9.77 17.90
C VAL A 169 -7.35 -8.32 18.30
N LYS A 170 -6.12 -8.06 18.72
CA LYS A 170 -5.64 -6.71 19.02
C LYS A 170 -4.22 -6.52 18.45
N PRO A 171 -3.89 -5.37 17.84
CA PRO A 171 -2.53 -5.07 17.41
C PRO A 171 -1.52 -5.26 18.53
N GLY A 172 -0.44 -6.01 18.26
CA GLY A 172 0.61 -6.33 19.24
C GLY A 172 0.29 -7.50 20.18
N PHE A 173 -0.79 -8.23 19.93
CA PHE A 173 -1.19 -9.40 20.72
C PHE A 173 -1.50 -10.58 19.80
N PHE A 174 -1.25 -11.79 20.29
CA PHE A 174 -1.70 -13.01 19.61
C PHE A 174 -3.23 -13.11 19.61
N GLU A 175 -3.78 -13.67 18.52
CA GLU A 175 -5.20 -13.99 18.42
C GLU A 175 -5.58 -15.03 19.45
N THR A 176 -6.60 -14.75 20.24
CA THR A 176 -7.15 -15.71 21.19
C THR A 176 -8.53 -16.17 20.73
N ARG A 177 -8.78 -17.46 20.88
CA ARG A 177 -10.08 -18.10 20.64
C ARG A 177 -10.53 -18.82 21.90
N GLN A 178 -11.79 -18.59 22.27
CA GLN A 178 -12.40 -19.20 23.46
C GLN A 178 -13.85 -19.56 23.17
N GLU A 179 -14.31 -20.71 23.64
CA GLU A 179 -15.74 -21.05 23.60
C GLU A 179 -16.51 -20.31 24.68
N VAL A 180 -17.72 -19.90 24.35
CA VAL A 180 -18.70 -19.32 25.29
C VAL A 180 -20.05 -19.85 24.99
N THR A 181 -20.80 -20.24 26.06
CA THR A 181 -22.22 -20.60 25.96
C THR A 181 -23.07 -19.41 26.37
N ILE A 182 -23.95 -18.97 25.49
CA ILE A 182 -24.90 -17.88 25.71
C ILE A 182 -26.27 -18.51 25.94
N ASP A 183 -26.72 -18.48 27.20
CA ASP A 183 -28.06 -18.93 27.61
C ASP A 183 -28.72 -17.81 28.45
N GLY A 184 -29.15 -16.76 27.78
CA GLY A 184 -29.57 -15.49 28.37
C GLY A 184 -28.40 -14.51 28.44
N GLU A 185 -28.03 -14.03 29.63
CA GLU A 185 -26.87 -13.15 29.82
C GLU A 185 -25.62 -14.00 30.13
N ALA A 186 -24.60 -13.89 29.29
CA ALA A 186 -23.32 -14.54 29.46
C ALA A 186 -22.19 -13.53 29.77
N ASN A 187 -21.27 -13.92 30.66
CA ASN A 187 -20.07 -13.17 30.95
C ASN A 187 -18.86 -14.03 30.63
N ALA A 188 -17.93 -13.49 29.84
CA ALA A 188 -16.68 -14.16 29.48
C ALA A 188 -15.51 -13.24 29.72
N THR A 189 -14.39 -13.79 30.24
CA THR A 189 -13.11 -13.09 30.30
C THR A 189 -12.16 -13.80 29.37
N VAL A 190 -11.56 -13.02 28.44
CA VAL A 190 -10.59 -13.51 27.47
C VAL A 190 -9.24 -12.85 27.76
N GLU A 191 -8.25 -13.68 28.09
CA GLU A 191 -6.87 -13.24 28.25
C GLU A 191 -6.17 -13.24 26.89
N ILE A 192 -5.45 -12.14 26.57
CA ILE A 192 -4.63 -11.99 25.37
C ILE A 192 -3.17 -11.76 25.75
N GLU A 193 -2.26 -12.40 25.04
CA GLU A 193 -0.81 -12.32 25.25
C GLU A 193 -0.16 -11.44 24.20
N ARG A 194 0.83 -10.60 24.63
CA ARG A 194 1.64 -9.84 23.69
C ARG A 194 2.45 -10.77 22.81
N GLY A 195 2.50 -10.46 21.52
CA GLY A 195 3.21 -11.25 20.53
C GLY A 195 4.13 -10.44 19.64
N GLU A 196 5.29 -11.03 19.35
CA GLU A 196 6.23 -10.53 18.37
C GLU A 196 6.67 -11.67 17.45
N VAL A 197 7.01 -11.34 16.20
CA VAL A 197 7.55 -12.28 15.21
C VAL A 197 8.74 -11.64 14.51
N GLU A 198 9.62 -12.46 13.94
CA GLU A 198 10.72 -11.98 13.14
C GLU A 198 10.22 -11.54 11.76
N LEU A 199 10.45 -10.27 11.44
CA LEU A 199 10.27 -9.70 10.12
C LEU A 199 11.64 -9.54 9.46
N THR A 200 11.87 -10.25 8.37
CA THR A 200 13.03 -10.04 7.51
C THR A 200 12.63 -9.19 6.31
N VAL A 201 13.27 -8.05 6.15
CA VAL A 201 13.09 -7.15 5.01
C VAL A 201 14.25 -7.33 4.05
N ARG A 202 13.96 -7.59 2.78
CA ARG A 202 14.92 -7.54 1.68
C ARG A 202 14.73 -6.23 0.92
N VAL A 203 15.81 -5.48 0.79
CA VAL A 203 15.81 -4.18 0.12
C VAL A 203 16.35 -4.36 -1.29
N LEU A 204 15.56 -4.03 -2.29
CA LEU A 204 15.84 -4.30 -3.69
C LEU A 204 15.73 -3.02 -4.53
N ASP A 205 16.62 -2.89 -5.51
CA ASP A 205 16.49 -1.96 -6.63
C ASP A 205 15.76 -2.68 -7.76
N ASP A 206 14.52 -2.29 -8.03
CA ASP A 206 13.66 -2.91 -9.03
C ASP A 206 13.81 -2.29 -10.43
N HIS A 207 14.79 -1.41 -10.62
CA HIS A 207 15.24 -0.99 -11.95
C HIS A 207 15.79 -2.18 -12.76
N PHE A 208 16.43 -3.11 -12.08
CA PHE A 208 17.04 -4.29 -12.70
C PHE A 208 16.07 -5.47 -12.82
N ASP A 209 16.28 -6.31 -13.84
CA ASP A 209 15.55 -7.58 -14.03
C ASP A 209 16.54 -8.76 -14.13
N PRO A 210 16.67 -9.61 -13.09
CA PRO A 210 15.94 -9.56 -11.80
C PRO A 210 16.38 -8.40 -10.89
N PRO A 211 15.52 -7.97 -9.95
CA PRO A 211 15.87 -6.93 -8.99
C PRO A 211 17.14 -7.21 -8.20
N GLU A 212 17.98 -6.20 -7.99
CA GLU A 212 19.25 -6.32 -7.28
C GLU A 212 19.15 -5.87 -5.81
N GLU A 213 19.92 -6.51 -4.92
CA GLU A 213 19.94 -6.13 -3.51
C GLU A 213 20.72 -4.82 -3.31
N ILE A 214 20.13 -3.89 -2.55
CA ILE A 214 20.77 -2.62 -2.17
C ILE A 214 21.63 -2.88 -0.93
N GLU A 215 22.97 -2.94 -1.10
CA GLU A 215 23.93 -3.39 -0.08
C GLU A 215 23.76 -2.78 1.31
N THR A 216 23.65 -1.44 1.38
CA THR A 216 23.49 -0.73 2.65
C THR A 216 22.42 0.33 2.52
N SER A 217 21.43 0.24 3.41
CA SER A 217 20.32 1.20 3.50
C SER A 217 19.73 1.19 4.90
N THR A 218 18.85 2.11 5.20
CA THR A 218 18.03 2.09 6.42
C THR A 218 16.60 1.76 6.02
N VAL A 219 15.98 0.82 6.72
CA VAL A 219 14.55 0.52 6.60
C VAL A 219 13.83 1.17 7.77
N SER A 220 12.88 2.05 7.48
CA SER A 220 11.95 2.63 8.44
C SER A 220 10.67 1.81 8.42
N LEU A 221 10.18 1.42 9.59
CA LEU A 221 8.92 0.71 9.79
C LEU A 221 8.04 1.53 10.72
N ASP A 222 6.87 1.92 10.26
CA ASP A 222 5.94 2.74 11.03
C ASP A 222 4.54 2.13 11.08
N SER A 223 3.93 2.20 12.25
CA SER A 223 2.54 1.81 12.51
C SER A 223 1.93 2.65 13.64
N SER A 224 0.66 2.45 13.94
CA SER A 224 -0.01 3.11 15.07
C SER A 224 0.50 2.67 16.45
N VAL A 225 1.19 1.52 16.55
CA VAL A 225 1.61 0.92 17.84
C VAL A 225 3.10 0.67 17.94
N TYR A 226 3.85 0.86 16.84
CA TYR A 226 5.27 0.56 16.79
C TYR A 226 5.95 1.36 15.69
N SER A 227 7.14 1.88 15.97
CA SER A 227 8.00 2.55 15.00
C SER A 227 9.45 2.12 15.26
N ALA A 228 10.18 1.79 14.20
CA ALA A 228 11.58 1.43 14.27
C ALA A 228 12.33 1.76 12.99
N GLN A 229 13.64 1.96 13.14
CA GLN A 229 14.58 2.03 12.02
C GLN A 229 15.66 0.98 12.20
N VAL A 230 15.97 0.26 11.15
CA VAL A 230 16.99 -0.80 11.15
C VAL A 230 17.87 -0.65 9.92
N THR A 231 19.18 -0.86 10.10
CA THR A 231 20.12 -0.88 8.98
C THR A 231 20.04 -2.23 8.28
N ALA A 232 19.79 -2.20 6.98
CA ALA A 232 19.97 -3.34 6.12
C ALA A 232 21.44 -3.45 5.71
N THR A 233 21.99 -4.64 5.83
CA THR A 233 23.35 -4.99 5.39
C THR A 233 23.23 -6.11 4.39
N ASP A 234 23.97 -6.04 3.28
CA ASP A 234 23.84 -6.97 2.16
C ASP A 234 22.37 -7.13 1.71
N GLY A 235 21.67 -5.98 1.61
CA GLY A 235 20.28 -5.92 1.19
C GLY A 235 19.26 -6.50 2.18
N ARG A 236 19.64 -6.78 3.45
CA ARG A 236 18.75 -7.45 4.41
C ARG A 236 18.78 -6.81 5.79
N ALA A 237 17.60 -6.75 6.38
CA ALA A 237 17.40 -6.37 7.77
C ALA A 237 16.43 -7.32 8.44
N SER A 238 16.70 -7.73 9.70
CA SER A 238 15.77 -8.53 10.50
C SER A 238 15.52 -7.85 11.84
N LEU A 239 14.26 -7.85 12.26
CA LEU A 239 13.86 -7.30 13.55
C LEU A 239 12.59 -8.00 14.06
N ASN A 240 12.42 -8.01 15.40
CA ASN A 240 11.20 -8.48 16.01
C ASN A 240 10.16 -7.35 16.01
N VAL A 241 8.98 -7.63 15.50
CA VAL A 241 7.89 -6.66 15.39
C VAL A 241 6.61 -7.22 15.99
N PRO A 242 5.77 -6.37 16.61
CA PRO A 242 4.46 -6.76 17.11
C PRO A 242 3.58 -7.44 16.05
N VAL A 243 2.89 -8.51 16.47
CA VAL A 243 1.96 -9.28 15.62
C VAL A 243 0.64 -8.56 15.37
N ASN A 244 -0.10 -8.98 14.33
CA ASN A 244 -1.43 -8.47 13.97
C ASN A 244 -1.45 -6.95 13.72
N VAL A 245 -0.36 -6.42 13.15
CA VAL A 245 -0.14 -5.01 12.86
C VAL A 245 0.09 -4.80 11.37
N GLY A 246 -0.48 -3.73 10.84
CA GLY A 246 -0.12 -3.20 9.52
C GLY A 246 0.98 -2.16 9.67
N TYR A 247 2.06 -2.33 8.94
CA TYR A 247 3.21 -1.42 8.89
C TYR A 247 3.28 -0.72 7.55
N THR A 248 3.82 0.49 7.55
CA THR A 248 4.39 1.11 6.36
C THR A 248 5.91 0.96 6.46
N ALA A 249 6.49 0.29 5.48
CA ALA A 249 7.95 0.15 5.35
C ALA A 249 8.46 1.09 4.26
N GLU A 250 9.57 1.73 4.50
CA GLU A 250 10.21 2.67 3.58
C GLU A 250 11.72 2.48 3.61
N VAL A 251 12.35 2.53 2.43
CA VAL A 251 13.81 2.52 2.31
C VAL A 251 14.33 3.95 2.35
N VAL A 252 15.24 4.23 3.28
CA VAL A 252 15.92 5.52 3.39
C VAL A 252 17.39 5.33 3.01
N LYS A 253 17.78 5.89 1.87
CA LYS A 253 19.15 5.87 1.38
C LYS A 253 19.41 7.11 0.51
N ASP A 254 20.56 7.75 0.72
CA ASP A 254 20.96 8.91 -0.09
C ASP A 254 21.06 8.52 -1.58
N GLY A 255 20.45 9.32 -2.43
CA GLY A 255 20.39 9.09 -3.88
C GLY A 255 19.38 8.02 -4.32
N TYR A 256 18.43 7.67 -3.46
CA TYR A 256 17.31 6.80 -3.77
C TYR A 256 15.99 7.47 -3.40
N ASP A 257 14.98 7.27 -4.22
CA ASP A 257 13.63 7.74 -3.94
C ASP A 257 12.91 6.73 -3.04
N PRO A 258 12.34 7.16 -1.91
CA PRO A 258 11.63 6.27 -1.02
C PRO A 258 10.31 5.82 -1.65
N THR A 259 10.06 4.52 -1.65
CA THR A 259 8.78 3.93 -2.07
C THR A 259 8.14 3.26 -0.86
N PRO A 260 7.16 3.91 -0.20
CA PRO A 260 6.52 3.32 0.97
C PRO A 260 5.65 2.11 0.57
N GLU A 261 5.86 1.00 1.24
CA GLU A 261 5.12 -0.25 1.05
C GLU A 261 4.35 -0.65 2.31
N ARG A 262 3.11 -1.17 2.11
CA ARG A 262 2.28 -1.64 3.22
C ARG A 262 2.48 -3.13 3.47
N ILE A 263 2.89 -3.46 4.68
CA ILE A 263 3.15 -4.81 5.14
C ILE A 263 2.12 -5.19 6.21
N SER A 264 1.48 -6.34 6.07
CA SER A 264 0.58 -6.88 7.10
C SER A 264 1.28 -8.03 7.81
N VAL A 265 1.75 -7.79 9.02
CA VAL A 265 2.39 -8.81 9.86
C VAL A 265 1.32 -9.54 10.65
N ARG A 266 1.31 -10.87 10.55
CA ARG A 266 0.44 -11.76 11.32
C ARG A 266 1.24 -12.42 12.45
N GLU A 267 1.01 -13.67 12.74
CA GLU A 267 1.53 -14.40 13.90
C GLU A 267 2.64 -15.39 13.53
N GLN A 268 3.29 -15.19 12.42
CA GLN A 268 4.38 -16.04 11.92
C GLN A 268 5.50 -15.16 11.39
N ASP A 269 6.72 -15.63 11.53
CA ASP A 269 7.88 -15.03 10.90
C ASP A 269 7.66 -14.90 9.39
N MET A 270 8.10 -13.79 8.83
CA MET A 270 7.90 -13.53 7.42
C MET A 270 9.06 -12.78 6.80
N THR A 271 9.21 -12.95 5.50
CA THR A 271 10.14 -12.17 4.68
C THR A 271 9.35 -11.36 3.67
N VAL A 272 9.70 -10.07 3.56
CA VAL A 272 9.10 -9.15 2.58
C VAL A 272 10.20 -8.50 1.75
N ASN A 273 9.87 -8.13 0.52
CA ASN A 273 10.72 -7.30 -0.31
C ASN A 273 10.19 -5.87 -0.22
N VAL A 274 11.09 -4.90 -0.05
CA VAL A 274 10.80 -3.47 -0.15
C VAL A 274 11.72 -2.91 -1.21
N THR A 275 11.17 -2.13 -2.14
CA THR A 275 11.91 -1.61 -3.29
C THR A 275 12.23 -0.13 -3.13
N ALA A 276 13.31 0.29 -3.75
CA ALA A 276 13.65 1.69 -3.98
C ALA A 276 14.42 1.80 -5.29
N GLN A 277 14.26 2.92 -5.99
CA GLN A 277 15.01 3.23 -7.21
C GLN A 277 15.92 4.43 -6.94
N ARG A 278 17.00 4.52 -7.71
CA ARG A 278 17.86 5.71 -7.64
C ARG A 278 17.08 6.93 -8.04
N THR A 279 17.27 8.03 -7.31
CA THR A 279 16.69 9.32 -7.67
C THR A 279 17.13 9.72 -9.07
N ALA A 280 16.17 10.09 -9.91
CA ALA A 280 16.44 10.46 -11.29
C ALA A 280 17.46 11.61 -11.36
N SER A 281 18.54 11.41 -12.10
CA SER A 281 19.58 12.42 -12.33
C SER A 281 20.21 12.23 -13.69
N LEU A 282 20.77 13.32 -14.23
CA LEU A 282 21.53 13.32 -15.46
C LEU A 282 22.97 13.70 -15.17
N THR A 283 23.90 12.93 -15.73
CA THR A 283 25.32 13.25 -15.77
C THR A 283 25.69 13.62 -17.18
N LEU A 284 26.11 14.89 -17.41
CA LEU A 284 26.61 15.38 -18.67
C LEU A 284 28.14 15.41 -18.64
N THR A 285 28.77 14.89 -19.67
CA THR A 285 30.23 14.96 -19.84
C THR A 285 30.57 15.49 -21.23
N SER A 286 31.63 16.27 -21.35
CA SER A 286 32.19 16.69 -22.63
C SER A 286 33.51 15.98 -22.90
N ALA A 287 33.72 15.56 -24.16
CA ALA A 287 34.97 14.92 -24.60
C ALA A 287 36.18 15.85 -24.52
N ASN A 288 35.96 17.17 -24.64
CA ASN A 288 37.01 18.18 -24.59
C ASN A 288 36.58 19.32 -23.68
N GLU A 289 37.46 19.75 -22.78
CA GLU A 289 37.27 20.93 -21.93
C GLU A 289 37.56 22.24 -22.68
N ARG A 290 38.35 22.17 -23.78
CA ARG A 290 38.74 23.30 -24.65
C ARG A 290 38.54 22.93 -26.10
N VAL A 291 37.90 23.80 -26.87
CA VAL A 291 37.57 23.59 -28.28
C VAL A 291 37.86 24.88 -29.06
N ILE A 292 38.49 24.76 -30.24
CA ILE A 292 38.68 25.89 -31.12
C ILE A 292 37.31 26.39 -31.60
N VAL A 293 37.11 27.70 -31.60
CA VAL A 293 35.85 28.32 -32.08
C VAL A 293 35.55 27.86 -33.52
N GLY A 294 34.33 27.36 -33.76
CA GLY A 294 33.88 26.75 -35.02
C GLY A 294 34.09 25.23 -35.08
N GLU A 295 34.87 24.66 -34.18
CA GLU A 295 35.07 23.21 -34.10
C GLU A 295 34.02 22.53 -33.19
N ARG A 296 34.04 21.21 -33.21
CA ARG A 296 33.01 20.37 -32.56
C ARG A 296 33.57 19.60 -31.37
N THR A 297 32.75 19.44 -30.33
CA THR A 297 32.97 18.51 -29.25
C THR A 297 31.81 17.54 -29.14
N ARG A 298 32.08 16.37 -28.60
CA ARG A 298 31.04 15.40 -28.27
C ARG A 298 30.66 15.55 -26.81
N VAL A 299 29.37 15.59 -26.54
CA VAL A 299 28.82 15.48 -25.19
C VAL A 299 28.12 14.13 -25.04
N THR A 300 28.13 13.59 -23.82
CA THR A 300 27.48 12.34 -23.50
C THR A 300 26.61 12.51 -22.24
N VAL A 301 25.39 12.05 -22.29
CA VAL A 301 24.40 12.10 -21.17
C VAL A 301 24.11 10.70 -20.69
N ARG A 302 24.18 10.53 -19.36
CA ARG A 302 23.86 9.30 -18.67
C ARG A 302 22.87 9.54 -17.54
N ASN A 303 22.01 8.53 -17.24
CA ASN A 303 21.07 8.56 -16.14
C ASN A 303 21.75 8.16 -14.81
N ALA A 304 20.96 8.07 -13.73
CA ALA A 304 21.41 7.66 -12.40
C ALA A 304 22.01 6.22 -12.36
N TYR A 305 21.73 5.39 -13.35
CA TYR A 305 22.23 4.00 -13.49
C TYR A 305 23.43 3.89 -14.44
N ASP A 306 24.01 5.02 -14.85
CA ASP A 306 25.10 5.08 -15.83
C ASP A 306 24.72 4.56 -17.23
N GLU A 307 23.41 4.54 -17.53
CA GLU A 307 22.91 4.17 -18.84
C GLU A 307 22.80 5.40 -19.75
N PRO A 308 23.02 5.25 -21.07
CA PRO A 308 22.89 6.35 -22.01
C PRO A 308 21.43 6.85 -22.09
N VAL A 309 21.24 8.17 -22.12
CA VAL A 309 19.94 8.81 -22.27
C VAL A 309 19.78 9.30 -23.69
N ALA A 310 18.86 8.70 -24.45
CA ALA A 310 18.48 9.13 -25.79
C ALA A 310 17.40 10.21 -25.73
N GLY A 311 17.45 11.21 -26.63
CA GLY A 311 16.45 12.28 -26.69
C GLY A 311 16.60 13.36 -25.64
N ALA A 312 17.68 13.36 -24.82
CA ALA A 312 17.96 14.45 -23.91
C ALA A 312 18.30 15.73 -24.71
N THR A 313 17.60 16.80 -24.38
CA THR A 313 17.86 18.10 -25.00
C THR A 313 19.16 18.71 -24.46
N ILE A 314 20.06 19.12 -25.35
CA ILE A 314 21.32 19.79 -25.00
C ILE A 314 21.16 21.27 -25.26
N GLU A 315 21.46 22.07 -24.26
CA GLU A 315 21.48 23.53 -24.34
C GLU A 315 22.93 24.05 -24.19
N VAL A 316 23.28 25.02 -24.98
CA VAL A 316 24.54 25.77 -24.86
C VAL A 316 24.19 27.22 -24.57
N ASP A 317 24.61 27.73 -23.40
CA ASP A 317 24.29 29.09 -22.91
C ASP A 317 22.78 29.39 -22.87
N GLY A 318 21.96 28.35 -22.71
CA GLY A 318 20.49 28.44 -22.65
C GLY A 318 19.78 28.29 -24.00
N ASP A 319 20.51 28.13 -25.10
CA ASP A 319 19.94 27.85 -26.42
C ASP A 319 20.00 26.35 -26.75
N ALA A 320 18.85 25.72 -27.07
CA ALA A 320 18.80 24.32 -27.46
C ALA A 320 19.51 24.07 -28.78
N VAL A 321 20.49 23.16 -28.77
CA VAL A 321 21.34 22.87 -29.95
C VAL A 321 21.05 21.50 -30.56
N GLY A 322 20.28 20.63 -29.89
CA GLY A 322 19.87 19.32 -30.39
C GLY A 322 19.52 18.34 -29.28
N GLU A 323 19.28 17.10 -29.67
CA GLU A 323 18.95 15.98 -28.79
C GLU A 323 20.00 14.85 -28.91
N THR A 324 20.23 14.13 -27.85
CA THR A 324 21.14 12.96 -27.81
C THR A 324 20.60 11.79 -28.62
N ASP A 325 21.49 11.00 -29.21
CA ASP A 325 21.18 9.75 -29.94
C ASP A 325 20.97 8.56 -28.98
N ASP A 326 20.72 7.33 -29.52
CA ASP A 326 20.54 6.09 -28.75
C ASP A 326 21.74 5.71 -27.86
N ARG A 327 22.90 6.37 -28.03
CA ARG A 327 24.09 6.20 -27.19
C ARG A 327 24.22 7.29 -26.12
N GLY A 328 23.24 8.17 -26.06
CA GLY A 328 23.28 9.36 -25.21
C GLY A 328 24.27 10.40 -25.68
N GLU A 329 24.67 10.41 -26.99
CA GLU A 329 25.69 11.30 -27.53
C GLU A 329 25.08 12.38 -28.43
N LEU A 330 25.66 13.60 -28.36
CA LEU A 330 25.43 14.66 -29.32
C LEU A 330 26.76 15.33 -29.65
N VAL A 331 26.94 15.71 -30.93
CA VAL A 331 28.06 16.50 -31.36
C VAL A 331 27.67 17.99 -31.42
N VAL A 332 28.27 18.80 -30.57
CA VAL A 332 27.98 20.24 -30.41
C VAL A 332 29.08 21.06 -30.99
N THR A 333 28.74 22.15 -31.70
CA THR A 333 29.70 23.16 -32.22
C THR A 333 29.85 24.27 -31.17
N ILE A 334 31.09 24.69 -30.94
CA ILE A 334 31.41 25.84 -30.05
C ILE A 334 31.65 27.08 -30.93
N ASP A 335 30.63 27.93 -31.03
CA ASP A 335 30.62 29.04 -32.01
C ASP A 335 31.24 30.36 -31.51
N ALA A 336 31.58 30.44 -30.24
CA ALA A 336 32.11 31.69 -29.68
C ALA A 336 33.23 31.44 -28.66
N PRO A 337 34.16 32.40 -28.50
CA PRO A 337 35.26 32.30 -27.56
C PRO A 337 34.79 32.51 -26.11
N GLY A 338 35.58 31.97 -25.16
CA GLY A 338 35.34 32.03 -23.73
C GLY A 338 34.55 30.83 -23.22
N ASP A 339 34.19 30.85 -21.93
CA ASP A 339 33.48 29.76 -21.27
C ASP A 339 32.05 29.62 -21.82
N ARG A 340 31.74 28.42 -22.27
CA ARG A 340 30.38 28.00 -22.71
C ARG A 340 29.79 27.02 -21.72
N THR A 341 28.59 27.30 -21.27
CA THR A 341 27.86 26.43 -20.32
C THR A 341 26.96 25.48 -21.09
N ILE A 342 27.15 24.18 -20.89
CA ILE A 342 26.34 23.15 -21.51
C ILE A 342 25.50 22.45 -20.42
N ILE A 343 24.21 22.27 -20.66
CA ILE A 343 23.27 21.62 -19.79
C ILE A 343 22.49 20.57 -20.61
N ALA A 344 22.20 19.43 -20.01
CA ALA A 344 21.29 18.42 -20.57
C ALA A 344 20.00 18.40 -19.78
N THR A 345 18.87 18.26 -20.47
CA THR A 345 17.53 18.11 -19.84
C THR A 345 16.78 16.94 -20.46
N ASP A 346 16.10 16.17 -19.60
CA ASP A 346 15.17 15.11 -20.01
C ASP A 346 13.93 15.18 -19.10
N GLY A 347 12.80 15.60 -19.66
CA GLY A 347 11.60 15.93 -18.90
C GLY A 347 11.87 17.01 -17.85
N ASP A 348 11.63 16.67 -16.57
CA ASP A 348 11.84 17.59 -15.44
C ASP A 348 13.26 17.48 -14.82
N VAL A 349 14.12 16.62 -15.36
CA VAL A 349 15.47 16.40 -14.83
C VAL A 349 16.49 17.16 -15.64
N SER A 350 17.38 17.89 -14.95
CA SER A 350 18.49 18.63 -15.56
C SER A 350 19.82 18.15 -15.00
N SER A 351 20.85 18.15 -15.83
CA SER A 351 22.22 17.87 -15.38
C SER A 351 22.83 19.08 -14.68
N ASP A 352 23.90 18.84 -13.92
CA ASP A 352 24.80 19.90 -13.55
C ASP A 352 25.41 20.52 -14.82
N PRO A 353 25.70 21.84 -14.80
CA PRO A 353 26.30 22.52 -15.96
C PRO A 353 27.75 22.06 -16.17
N VAL A 354 28.11 21.81 -17.42
CA VAL A 354 29.50 21.54 -17.86
C VAL A 354 30.02 22.74 -18.62
N THR A 355 31.23 23.20 -18.27
CA THR A 355 31.89 24.32 -18.95
C THR A 355 32.86 23.80 -19.99
N VAL A 356 32.78 24.35 -21.20
CA VAL A 356 33.74 24.14 -22.31
C VAL A 356 34.27 25.47 -22.74
N GLU A 357 35.61 25.66 -22.74
CA GLU A 357 36.26 26.89 -23.18
C GLU A 357 36.41 26.92 -24.71
N GLY A 358 35.77 27.91 -25.35
CA GLY A 358 36.00 28.23 -26.75
C GLY A 358 37.29 29.04 -26.91
N VAL A 359 38.26 28.54 -27.67
CA VAL A 359 39.56 29.20 -27.89
C VAL A 359 39.60 29.74 -29.31
N SER A 360 39.87 31.03 -29.47
CA SER A 360 40.13 31.62 -30.81
C SER A 360 41.43 31.05 -31.39
N GLU A 361 41.43 30.71 -32.68
CA GLU A 361 42.70 30.53 -33.40
C GLU A 361 43.45 31.87 -33.37
N ASP A 362 44.58 31.93 -32.66
CA ASP A 362 45.50 33.02 -32.80
C ASP A 362 46.03 32.97 -34.22
N THR A 363 45.47 33.80 -35.14
CA THR A 363 46.10 34.10 -36.41
C THR A 363 47.39 34.84 -36.06
N PRO A 364 48.59 34.34 -36.37
CA PRO A 364 49.80 35.12 -36.15
C PRO A 364 49.65 36.43 -36.92
N ASP A 365 49.76 37.57 -36.23
CA ASP A 365 49.77 38.90 -36.83
C ASP A 365 50.83 38.91 -37.92
N ALA A 366 50.40 38.93 -39.17
CA ALA A 366 51.26 39.04 -40.32
C ALA A 366 51.74 40.49 -40.59
N ASP A 367 51.64 41.39 -39.59
CA ASP A 367 52.13 42.76 -39.59
C ASP A 367 53.18 42.99 -38.48
N ALA A 368 54.28 42.23 -38.53
CA ALA A 368 55.54 42.78 -37.98
C ALA A 368 56.19 43.66 -39.03
N ASP A 369 56.03 44.95 -38.84
CA ASP A 369 56.75 46.00 -39.55
C ASP A 369 58.22 45.62 -39.69
N VAL A 370 58.64 45.36 -40.90
CA VAL A 370 60.05 45.16 -41.24
C VAL A 370 60.71 46.59 -41.37
N ASP A 371 61.24 47.07 -40.26
CA ASP A 371 62.12 48.23 -40.24
C ASP A 371 63.45 47.82 -40.89
N GLU A 372 63.65 48.30 -42.13
CA GLU A 372 64.90 48.17 -42.88
C GLU A 372 66.00 48.98 -42.18
N THR A 373 67.00 48.29 -41.59
CA THR A 373 68.35 48.88 -41.45
C THR A 373 69.40 47.85 -41.82
N ASP A 374 70.11 48.28 -42.78
CA ASP A 374 71.27 47.89 -43.55
C ASP A 374 72.47 47.31 -42.77
N ASP A 375 73.27 46.47 -43.50
CA ASP A 375 74.66 46.06 -43.32
C ASP A 375 75.05 44.85 -42.44
N GLY A 376 75.61 43.84 -43.15
CA GLY A 376 76.66 42.97 -42.60
C GLY A 376 76.47 41.48 -42.67
N ALA A 377 76.86 40.84 -43.78
CA ALA A 377 77.05 39.38 -43.90
C ALA A 377 78.31 38.88 -43.18
N PRO A 378 78.63 37.58 -43.12
CA PRO A 378 77.82 36.37 -42.91
C PRO A 378 78.33 35.52 -41.73
N GLY A 379 77.47 34.64 -41.18
CA GLY A 379 77.94 33.66 -40.19
C GLY A 379 77.01 32.47 -40.07
N PHE A 380 77.49 31.35 -40.53
CA PHE A 380 76.86 30.04 -40.36
C PHE A 380 76.63 29.69 -38.89
N GLY A 381 75.42 29.31 -38.56
CA GLY A 381 75.13 28.70 -37.21
C GLY A 381 74.02 27.67 -37.27
N ILE A 382 74.42 26.43 -37.28
CA ILE A 382 73.56 25.23 -37.09
C ILE A 382 72.97 25.30 -35.72
N ILE A 383 71.68 25.31 -35.58
CA ILE A 383 71.05 25.01 -34.30
C ILE A 383 70.14 23.74 -34.45
N ALA A 384 70.63 22.73 -33.80
CA ALA A 384 70.01 21.40 -33.65
C ALA A 384 68.70 21.48 -32.91
N ALA A 385 67.71 20.75 -33.41
CA ALA A 385 66.47 20.41 -32.75
C ALA A 385 66.76 19.67 -31.45
N ALA A 386 66.27 20.18 -30.35
CA ALA A 386 66.14 19.38 -29.05
C ALA A 386 64.73 18.89 -28.92
N ILE A 387 64.51 17.64 -29.35
CA ILE A 387 63.35 16.84 -28.95
C ILE A 387 63.65 16.33 -27.54
N ALA A 388 62.95 16.81 -26.53
CA ALA A 388 62.97 16.24 -25.21
C ALA A 388 61.81 15.25 -25.08
N LEU A 389 62.14 13.99 -25.23
CA LEU A 389 61.33 12.83 -24.89
C LEU A 389 61.36 12.67 -23.35
N ILE A 390 60.23 12.76 -22.71
CA ILE A 390 60.09 12.27 -21.35
C ILE A 390 59.30 10.97 -21.44
N ALA A 391 60.07 9.87 -21.49
CA ALA A 391 59.55 8.52 -21.34
C ALA A 391 59.95 8.00 -19.95
N ALA A 392 58.98 7.43 -19.29
CA ALA A 392 59.07 6.32 -18.35
C ALA A 392 59.78 6.50 -17.01
N ALA A 393 59.00 6.36 -15.97
CA ALA A 393 59.45 5.65 -14.76
C ALA A 393 58.30 4.73 -14.26
N ALA A 394 58.19 3.61 -14.94
CA ALA A 394 57.55 2.43 -14.36
C ALA A 394 58.67 1.38 -14.22
N ALA A 395 59.23 1.20 -13.04
CA ALA A 395 59.95 -0.02 -12.67
C ALA A 395 60.03 -0.20 -11.15
N ALA A 396 59.26 -1.13 -10.64
CA ALA A 396 59.72 -2.19 -9.75
C ALA A 396 60.21 -1.83 -8.36
N VAL A 397 59.38 -2.13 -7.37
CA VAL A 397 59.92 -2.85 -6.20
C VAL A 397 59.08 -4.11 -6.01
N ARG A 398 59.68 -5.22 -6.51
CA ARG A 398 59.34 -6.59 -6.18
C ARG A 398 60.53 -7.15 -5.43
N ARG A 399 60.33 -7.68 -4.25
CA ARG A 399 61.11 -8.58 -3.39
C ARG A 399 61.28 -8.01 -1.98
N GLY A 400 60.86 -8.74 -0.99
CA GLY A 400 61.11 -9.97 -0.41
C GLY A 400 60.36 -9.98 0.91
N GLY A 401 59.83 -11.01 1.45
CA GLY A 401 60.41 -12.27 1.62
C GLY A 401 60.11 -12.75 3.01
N HIS A 402 59.47 -13.89 3.10
CA HIS A 402 59.60 -14.93 4.14
C HIS A 402 59.31 -14.66 5.63
N ARG A 403 58.26 -15.35 6.05
CA ARG A 403 58.04 -16.27 7.21
C ARG A 403 58.93 -16.16 8.48
N PRO A 404 58.51 -16.64 9.71
CA PRO A 404 57.62 -17.79 9.89
C PRO A 404 56.18 -17.47 10.32
#